data_aedc9e9049c5d46f7e6b88588123f0b3
#
_entry.id   aedc9e9049c5d46f7e6b88588123f0b3
#
_cell.length_a   1.000
_cell.length_b   1.000
_cell.length_c   1.000
_cell.angle_alpha   90.00
_cell.angle_beta   90.00
_cell.angle_gamma   90.00
#
_symmetry.space_group_name_H-M   'P 1'
#
loop_
_entity.id
_entity.type
_entity.pdbx_description
1 polymer ?
#
loop_
_entity_poly.entity_id
_entity_poly.type
_entity_poly.pdbx_seq_one_letter_code
_entity_poly.pdbx_strand_id
1 'polypeptide(L)'
;MDVREFVVASIIRTRNGTLNLAKDLSQEDLAWKPAPFANPIGFLLFHAFRTQDRYLHTWLANGAADVWTSEGWNKKWKLPQPHQGAPQGWFSETGNSWTPEQVAAWPIPPKEELLAYGARSLEKAIEVVRAFDLARINTPLQPDRPNVTPLNYLFIASHHEAGHQAQMDYVLGLKRGVMGV
;
A
#
# COMPACT_ATOMS: atom_id res chain seq x y z
N MET A 1 9.58 -25.15 -1.44
CA MET A 1 9.74 -23.69 -1.24
C MET A 1 8.91 -23.30 -0.03
N ASP A 2 9.49 -22.56 0.90
CA ASP A 2 8.76 -22.00 2.06
C ASP A 2 7.77 -20.94 1.55
N VAL A 3 6.54 -20.93 2.06
CA VAL A 3 5.53 -19.96 1.67
C VAL A 3 5.98 -18.50 1.96
N ARG A 4 6.78 -18.29 3.00
CA ARG A 4 7.35 -16.98 3.34
C ARG A 4 8.25 -16.47 2.21
N GLU A 5 9.13 -17.32 1.68
CA GLU A 5 10.03 -16.93 0.58
C GLU A 5 9.26 -16.70 -0.73
N PHE A 6 8.16 -17.42 -0.97
CA PHE A 6 7.26 -17.12 -2.10
C PHE A 6 6.64 -15.72 -1.94
N VAL A 7 6.11 -15.40 -0.76
CA VAL A 7 5.52 -14.07 -0.48
C VAL A 7 6.59 -12.99 -0.58
N VAL A 8 7.77 -13.20 0.00
CA VAL A 8 8.91 -12.25 -0.10
C VAL A 8 9.29 -11.99 -1.56
N ALA A 9 9.44 -13.05 -2.37
CA ALA A 9 9.75 -12.89 -3.79
C ALA A 9 8.66 -12.11 -4.53
N SER A 10 7.38 -12.37 -4.22
CA SER A 10 6.24 -11.66 -4.81
C SER A 10 6.27 -10.17 -4.47
N ILE A 11 6.42 -9.81 -3.19
CA ILE A 11 6.43 -8.39 -2.77
C ILE A 11 7.65 -7.64 -3.31
N ILE A 12 8.83 -8.27 -3.35
CA ILE A 12 10.03 -7.68 -3.96
C ILE A 12 9.81 -7.40 -5.45
N ARG A 13 9.31 -8.40 -6.19
CA ARG A 13 9.05 -8.26 -7.62
C ARG A 13 8.08 -7.12 -7.91
N THR A 14 6.94 -7.09 -7.20
CA THR A 14 5.91 -6.09 -7.42
C THR A 14 6.39 -4.71 -7.03
N ARG A 15 7.00 -4.55 -5.84
CA ARG A 15 7.53 -3.27 -5.39
C ARG A 15 8.59 -2.70 -6.33
N ASN A 16 9.51 -3.54 -6.80
CA ASN A 16 10.51 -3.10 -7.78
C ASN A 16 9.85 -2.65 -9.08
N GLY A 17 8.81 -3.34 -9.54
CA GLY A 17 8.01 -2.91 -10.69
C GLY A 17 7.36 -1.54 -10.46
N THR A 18 6.71 -1.36 -9.34
CA THR A 18 6.05 -0.11 -8.93
C THR A 18 7.04 1.05 -8.80
N LEU A 19 8.18 0.83 -8.14
CA LEU A 19 9.22 1.85 -8.00
C LEU A 19 9.85 2.20 -9.37
N ASN A 20 10.09 1.21 -10.22
CA ASN A 20 10.60 1.43 -11.58
C ASN A 20 9.61 2.22 -12.45
N LEU A 21 8.32 1.95 -12.34
CA LEU A 21 7.28 2.73 -13.02
C LEU A 21 7.34 4.20 -12.57
N ALA A 22 7.44 4.44 -11.27
CA ALA A 22 7.32 5.77 -10.70
C ALA A 22 8.60 6.62 -10.81
N LYS A 23 9.79 6.01 -10.92
CA LYS A 23 11.09 6.73 -10.86
C LYS A 23 11.23 7.86 -11.92
N ASP A 24 10.70 7.61 -13.12
CA ASP A 24 10.83 8.53 -14.26
C ASP A 24 9.63 9.48 -14.41
N LEU A 25 8.63 9.39 -13.51
CA LEU A 25 7.47 10.27 -13.50
C LEU A 25 7.82 11.61 -12.85
N SER A 26 7.25 12.68 -13.39
CA SER A 26 7.26 13.99 -12.74
C SER A 26 6.24 14.06 -11.60
N GLN A 27 6.34 15.09 -10.74
CA GLN A 27 5.31 15.35 -9.72
C GLN A 27 3.94 15.62 -10.37
N GLU A 28 3.91 16.24 -11.54
CA GLU A 28 2.70 16.46 -12.32
C GLU A 28 2.09 15.14 -12.82
N ASP A 29 2.92 14.18 -13.26
CA ASP A 29 2.46 12.84 -13.65
C ASP A 29 1.81 12.11 -12.47
N LEU A 30 2.40 12.22 -11.28
CA LEU A 30 1.86 11.63 -10.06
C LEU A 30 0.50 12.22 -9.67
N ALA A 31 0.25 13.49 -9.96
CA ALA A 31 -0.99 14.20 -9.64
C ALA A 31 -2.07 14.10 -10.73
N TRP A 32 -1.69 13.70 -11.95
CA TRP A 32 -2.63 13.64 -13.06
C TRP A 32 -3.70 12.57 -12.87
N LYS A 33 -4.94 12.90 -13.29
CA LYS A 33 -6.11 12.00 -13.23
C LYS A 33 -6.80 11.96 -14.58
N PRO A 34 -7.23 10.78 -15.07
CA PRO A 34 -8.00 10.66 -16.31
C PRO A 34 -9.43 11.18 -16.19
N ALA A 35 -9.97 11.32 -14.97
CA ALA A 35 -11.29 11.85 -14.67
C ALA A 35 -11.33 12.43 -13.26
N PRO A 36 -12.28 13.33 -12.93
CA PRO A 36 -12.35 13.97 -11.61
C PRO A 36 -12.39 13.01 -10.42
N PHE A 37 -13.04 11.88 -10.57
CA PHE A 37 -13.22 10.84 -9.55
C PHE A 37 -12.19 9.70 -9.64
N ALA A 38 -11.25 9.77 -10.59
CA ALA A 38 -10.19 8.77 -10.70
C ALA A 38 -9.05 9.04 -9.70
N ASN A 39 -8.41 7.97 -9.24
CA ASN A 39 -7.25 8.06 -8.38
C ASN A 39 -5.99 8.41 -9.21
N PRO A 40 -5.22 9.41 -8.81
CA PRO A 40 -3.93 9.69 -9.42
C PRO A 40 -2.87 8.67 -8.97
N ILE A 41 -1.81 8.52 -9.77
CA ILE A 41 -0.72 7.56 -9.50
C ILE A 41 -0.11 7.78 -8.11
N GLY A 42 0.10 9.03 -7.70
CA GLY A 42 0.67 9.33 -6.38
C GLY A 42 -0.18 8.84 -5.21
N PHE A 43 -1.51 8.89 -5.34
CA PHE A 43 -2.40 8.29 -4.35
C PHE A 43 -2.33 6.75 -4.37
N LEU A 44 -2.28 6.14 -5.55
CA LEU A 44 -2.17 4.67 -5.68
C LEU A 44 -0.86 4.15 -5.08
N LEU A 45 0.26 4.87 -5.27
CA LEU A 45 1.54 4.57 -4.62
C LEU A 45 1.42 4.63 -3.09
N PHE A 46 0.90 5.75 -2.56
CA PHE A 46 0.67 5.88 -1.12
C PHE A 46 -0.19 4.74 -0.59
N HIS A 47 -1.34 4.51 -1.21
CA HIS A 47 -2.29 3.50 -0.79
C HIS A 47 -1.68 2.09 -0.77
N ALA A 48 -0.99 1.70 -1.84
CA ALA A 48 -0.37 0.37 -1.94
C ALA A 48 0.71 0.18 -0.87
N PHE A 49 1.62 1.14 -0.72
CA PHE A 49 2.71 1.07 0.26
C PHE A 49 2.20 1.10 1.70
N ARG A 50 1.25 2.00 1.98
CA ARG A 50 0.67 2.16 3.32
C ARG A 50 -0.16 0.95 3.74
N THR A 51 -0.93 0.37 2.81
CA THR A 51 -1.72 -0.84 3.09
C THR A 51 -0.82 -2.01 3.45
N GLN A 52 0.23 -2.26 2.69
CA GLN A 52 1.16 -3.35 2.98
C GLN A 52 1.87 -3.15 4.32
N ASP A 53 2.41 -1.95 4.57
CA ASP A 53 3.07 -1.59 5.83
C ASP A 53 2.13 -1.82 7.02
N ARG A 54 0.92 -1.28 6.97
CA ARG A 54 -0.08 -1.40 8.04
C ARG A 54 -0.49 -2.84 8.30
N TYR A 55 -0.83 -3.57 7.24
CA TYR A 55 -1.37 -4.92 7.39
C TYR A 55 -0.36 -5.90 7.97
N LEU A 56 0.86 -5.88 7.46
CA LEU A 56 1.89 -6.79 7.91
C LEU A 56 2.24 -6.53 9.39
N HIS A 57 2.41 -5.27 9.80
CA HIS A 57 2.73 -4.96 11.19
C HIS A 57 1.58 -5.25 12.14
N THR A 58 0.34 -4.92 11.75
CA THR A 58 -0.83 -5.17 12.61
C THR A 58 -1.08 -6.65 12.81
N TRP A 59 -1.02 -7.44 11.74
CA TRP A 59 -1.56 -8.80 11.76
C TRP A 59 -0.50 -9.91 11.82
N LEU A 60 0.70 -9.66 11.29
CA LEU A 60 1.76 -10.64 11.31
C LEU A 60 2.80 -10.36 12.41
N ALA A 61 3.09 -9.10 12.68
CA ALA A 61 4.06 -8.67 13.68
C ALA A 61 3.42 -8.35 15.07
N ASN A 62 2.22 -8.89 15.34
CA ASN A 62 1.51 -8.72 16.62
C ASN A 62 1.28 -7.26 17.04
N GLY A 63 1.01 -6.37 16.10
CA GLY A 63 0.77 -4.95 16.38
C GLY A 63 2.05 -4.14 16.64
N ALA A 64 3.22 -4.63 16.22
CA ALA A 64 4.44 -3.83 16.24
C ALA A 64 4.24 -2.54 15.43
N ALA A 65 4.91 -1.46 15.84
CA ALA A 65 4.83 -0.19 15.16
C ALA A 65 5.29 -0.33 13.71
N ASP A 66 4.43 0.09 12.79
CA ASP A 66 4.72 0.13 11.37
C ASP A 66 5.75 1.24 11.03
N VAL A 67 6.28 1.23 9.81
CA VAL A 67 7.23 2.24 9.33
C VAL A 67 6.60 3.64 9.37
N TRP A 68 5.32 3.73 9.05
CA TRP A 68 4.54 4.96 9.10
C TRP A 68 4.63 5.67 10.44
N THR A 69 4.50 4.92 11.52
CA THR A 69 4.52 5.45 12.89
C THR A 69 5.93 5.55 13.45
N SER A 70 6.74 4.50 13.29
CA SER A 70 8.08 4.42 13.91
C SER A 70 9.09 5.42 13.31
N GLU A 71 8.94 5.75 12.03
CA GLU A 71 9.83 6.69 11.33
C GLU A 71 9.20 8.09 11.14
N GLY A 72 8.01 8.33 11.70
CA GLY A 72 7.40 9.66 11.77
C GLY A 72 6.74 10.15 10.49
N TRP A 73 6.47 9.28 9.52
CA TRP A 73 5.74 9.64 8.30
C TRP A 73 4.34 10.17 8.59
N ASN A 74 3.67 9.64 9.63
CA ASN A 74 2.38 10.10 10.14
C ASN A 74 2.37 11.56 10.61
N LYS A 75 3.52 12.09 11.00
CA LYS A 75 3.68 13.51 11.40
C LYS A 75 4.00 14.39 10.19
N LYS A 76 4.66 13.81 9.19
CA LYS A 76 5.10 14.51 7.99
C LYS A 76 3.97 14.69 6.98
N TRP A 77 3.20 13.65 6.72
CA TRP A 77 2.10 13.66 5.77
C TRP A 77 0.76 13.71 6.48
N LYS A 78 0.07 14.84 6.40
CA LYS A 78 -1.26 15.03 7.00
C LYS A 78 -2.31 14.32 6.14
N LEU A 79 -2.92 13.29 6.69
CA LEU A 79 -4.01 12.59 6.04
C LEU A 79 -5.35 13.32 6.21
N PRO A 80 -6.30 13.20 5.26
CA PRO A 80 -7.66 13.66 5.45
C PRO A 80 -8.31 13.04 6.68
N GLN A 81 -9.13 13.83 7.37
CA GLN A 81 -9.92 13.29 8.47
C GLN A 81 -11.01 12.36 7.92
N PRO A 82 -11.35 11.27 8.62
CA PRO A 82 -12.44 10.40 8.22
C PRO A 82 -13.74 11.20 8.01
N HIS A 83 -14.42 10.98 6.89
CA HIS A 83 -15.73 11.59 6.66
C HIS A 83 -16.81 10.94 7.53
N GLN A 84 -17.98 11.58 7.66
CA GLN A 84 -19.11 11.02 8.39
C GLN A 84 -19.55 9.69 7.74
N GLY A 85 -19.62 8.63 8.53
CA GLY A 85 -19.96 7.28 8.07
C GLY A 85 -18.77 6.47 7.54
N ALA A 86 -17.58 7.04 7.50
CA ALA A 86 -16.38 6.27 7.16
C ALA A 86 -16.11 5.20 8.24
N PRO A 87 -15.58 4.04 7.85
CA PRO A 87 -15.08 3.06 8.79
C PRO A 87 -14.08 3.69 9.75
N GLN A 88 -14.29 3.47 11.04
CA GLN A 88 -13.38 4.01 12.07
C GLN A 88 -12.04 3.27 12.08
N GLY A 89 -11.02 3.97 12.52
CA GLY A 89 -9.70 3.41 12.75
C GLY A 89 -8.79 3.37 11.52
N TRP A 90 -7.96 2.36 11.47
CA TRP A 90 -6.85 2.23 10.52
C TRP A 90 -7.22 2.23 9.03
N PHE A 91 -8.48 1.99 8.69
CA PHE A 91 -8.93 1.94 7.29
C PHE A 91 -8.73 3.29 6.58
N SER A 92 -9.00 4.39 7.27
CA SER A 92 -8.77 5.74 6.74
C SER A 92 -7.29 6.07 6.54
N GLU A 93 -6.41 5.47 7.35
CA GLU A 93 -4.97 5.72 7.26
C GLU A 93 -4.31 5.13 6.00
N THR A 94 -5.00 4.23 5.31
CA THR A 94 -4.54 3.65 4.04
C THR A 94 -5.16 4.31 2.81
N GLY A 95 -6.11 5.23 3.00
CA GLY A 95 -6.86 5.84 1.91
C GLY A 95 -8.09 5.07 1.45
N ASN A 96 -8.37 3.88 2.03
CA ASN A 96 -9.47 3.00 1.58
C ASN A 96 -10.87 3.62 1.68
N SER A 97 -11.07 4.58 2.57
CA SER A 97 -12.37 5.21 2.79
C SER A 97 -12.41 6.68 2.37
N TRP A 98 -11.39 7.16 1.66
CA TRP A 98 -11.37 8.57 1.23
C TRP A 98 -12.36 8.78 0.09
N THR A 99 -13.07 9.91 0.15
CA THR A 99 -13.91 10.34 -0.96
C THR A 99 -13.08 10.87 -2.12
N PRO A 100 -13.63 10.95 -3.34
CA PRO A 100 -12.93 11.57 -4.48
C PRO A 100 -12.46 13.01 -4.18
N GLU A 101 -13.24 13.76 -3.39
CA GLU A 101 -12.90 15.13 -2.97
C GLU A 101 -11.73 15.13 -1.99
N GLN A 102 -11.68 14.18 -1.05
CA GLN A 102 -10.56 14.03 -0.14
C GLN A 102 -9.27 13.64 -0.88
N VAL A 103 -9.35 12.73 -1.84
CA VAL A 103 -8.22 12.38 -2.71
C VAL A 103 -7.75 13.58 -3.54
N ALA A 104 -8.71 14.38 -4.06
CA ALA A 104 -8.38 15.56 -4.86
C ALA A 104 -7.75 16.69 -4.03
N ALA A 105 -8.17 16.85 -2.78
CA ALA A 105 -7.67 17.88 -1.87
C ALA A 105 -6.36 17.48 -1.16
N TRP A 106 -6.04 16.19 -1.11
CA TRP A 106 -4.82 15.74 -0.44
C TRP A 106 -3.58 16.07 -1.27
N PRO A 107 -2.63 16.83 -0.71
CA PRO A 107 -1.40 17.13 -1.42
C PRO A 107 -0.56 15.85 -1.52
N ILE A 108 -0.38 15.37 -2.76
CA ILE A 108 0.49 14.22 -3.01
C ILE A 108 1.91 14.59 -2.53
N PRO A 109 2.50 13.78 -1.64
CA PRO A 109 3.85 14.03 -1.15
C PRO A 109 4.88 14.12 -2.29
N PRO A 110 6.04 14.77 -2.07
CA PRO A 110 7.13 14.76 -3.03
C PRO A 110 7.48 13.34 -3.47
N LYS A 111 7.72 13.16 -4.77
CA LYS A 111 8.03 11.84 -5.35
C LYS A 111 9.12 11.10 -4.58
N GLU A 112 10.20 11.78 -4.29
CA GLU A 112 11.35 11.22 -3.58
C GLU A 112 10.96 10.67 -2.21
N GLU A 113 10.04 11.34 -1.52
CA GLU A 113 9.53 10.90 -0.22
C GLU A 113 8.63 9.67 -0.34
N LEU A 114 7.72 9.66 -1.33
CA LEU A 114 6.88 8.49 -1.61
C LEU A 114 7.73 7.26 -1.92
N LEU A 115 8.75 7.40 -2.77
CA LEU A 115 9.63 6.30 -3.13
C LEU A 115 10.50 5.85 -1.95
N ALA A 116 10.99 6.79 -1.12
CA ALA A 116 11.74 6.47 0.09
C ALA A 116 10.88 5.70 1.09
N TYR A 117 9.63 6.13 1.33
CA TYR A 117 8.68 5.39 2.17
C TYR A 117 8.41 3.99 1.59
N GLY A 118 8.19 3.89 0.27
CA GLY A 118 7.97 2.63 -0.41
C GLY A 118 9.15 1.66 -0.27
N ALA A 119 10.37 2.13 -0.44
CA ALA A 119 11.59 1.31 -0.26
C ALA A 119 11.72 0.84 1.19
N ARG A 120 11.52 1.75 2.15
CA ARG A 120 11.67 1.45 3.57
C ARG A 120 10.58 0.47 4.07
N SER A 121 9.34 0.66 3.66
CA SER A 121 8.26 -0.27 3.99
C SER A 121 8.46 -1.66 3.38
N LEU A 122 9.11 -1.78 2.21
CA LEU A 122 9.50 -3.07 1.63
C LEU A 122 10.51 -3.80 2.50
N GLU A 123 11.59 -3.12 2.94
CA GLU A 123 12.60 -3.72 3.81
C GLU A 123 11.96 -4.32 5.06
N LYS A 124 11.08 -3.56 5.71
CA LYS A 124 10.37 -4.01 6.90
C LYS A 124 9.34 -5.11 6.61
N ALA A 125 8.66 -5.06 5.48
CA ALA A 125 7.76 -6.13 5.05
C ALA A 125 8.49 -7.47 4.91
N ILE A 126 9.69 -7.47 4.33
CA ILE A 126 10.53 -8.66 4.20
C ILE A 126 10.91 -9.23 5.57
N GLU A 127 11.34 -8.35 6.50
CA GLU A 127 11.68 -8.75 7.87
C GLU A 127 10.49 -9.42 8.57
N VAL A 128 9.30 -8.79 8.52
CA VAL A 128 8.07 -9.29 9.14
C VAL A 128 7.66 -10.64 8.56
N VAL A 129 7.65 -10.78 7.23
CA VAL A 129 7.24 -12.02 6.59
C VAL A 129 8.21 -13.16 6.92
N ARG A 130 9.51 -12.92 6.88
CA ARG A 130 10.53 -13.94 7.22
C ARG A 130 10.48 -14.37 8.69
N ALA A 131 10.19 -13.44 9.60
CA ALA A 131 10.08 -13.72 11.04
C ALA A 131 8.75 -14.38 11.43
N PHE A 132 7.77 -14.43 10.51
CA PHE A 132 6.44 -14.95 10.82
C PHE A 132 6.48 -16.45 11.12
N ASP A 133 5.87 -16.85 12.25
CA ASP A 133 5.72 -18.25 12.63
C ASP A 133 4.61 -18.93 11.83
N LEU A 134 4.98 -19.83 10.92
CA LEU A 134 4.05 -20.57 10.07
C LEU A 134 3.09 -21.49 10.84
N ALA A 135 3.38 -21.88 12.07
CA ALA A 135 2.44 -22.63 12.89
C ALA A 135 1.16 -21.85 13.16
N ARG A 136 1.21 -20.52 13.07
CA ARG A 136 0.08 -19.61 13.29
C ARG A 136 -0.70 -19.27 12.02
N ILE A 137 -0.32 -19.78 10.84
CA ILE A 137 -0.83 -19.34 9.55
C ILE A 137 -2.36 -19.41 9.42
N ASN A 138 -2.99 -20.40 10.06
CA ASN A 138 -4.43 -20.62 10.07
C ASN A 138 -5.10 -20.22 11.39
N THR A 139 -4.38 -19.61 12.34
CA THR A 139 -4.95 -19.18 13.60
C THR A 139 -5.84 -17.95 13.38
N PRO A 140 -7.12 -17.97 13.80
CA PRO A 140 -7.98 -16.79 13.71
C PRO A 140 -7.35 -15.57 14.37
N LEU A 141 -7.34 -14.44 13.69
CA LEU A 141 -6.80 -13.17 14.20
C LEU A 141 -7.78 -12.44 15.11
N GLN A 142 -9.07 -12.72 14.95
CA GLN A 142 -10.17 -12.13 15.72
C GLN A 142 -11.19 -13.22 16.05
N PRO A 143 -11.65 -13.32 17.31
CA PRO A 143 -12.58 -14.38 17.74
C PRO A 143 -13.91 -14.39 16.99
N ASP A 144 -14.42 -13.20 16.62
CA ASP A 144 -15.66 -12.98 15.87
C ASP A 144 -15.51 -13.18 14.35
N ARG A 145 -14.29 -13.37 13.86
CA ARG A 145 -13.95 -13.53 12.45
C ARG A 145 -13.04 -14.74 12.20
N PRO A 146 -13.55 -15.96 12.42
CA PRO A 146 -12.70 -17.18 12.42
C PRO A 146 -12.02 -17.46 11.07
N ASN A 147 -12.57 -16.93 9.98
CA ASN A 147 -12.02 -17.08 8.64
C ASN A 147 -10.93 -16.04 8.30
N VAL A 148 -10.67 -15.07 9.18
CA VAL A 148 -9.62 -14.06 8.98
C VAL A 148 -8.38 -14.52 9.72
N THR A 149 -7.40 -14.96 8.96
CA THR A 149 -6.17 -15.59 9.48
C THR A 149 -4.93 -14.88 8.90
N PRO A 150 -3.73 -15.10 9.42
CA PRO A 150 -2.48 -14.61 8.83
C PRO A 150 -2.32 -14.97 7.34
N LEU A 151 -2.84 -16.12 6.91
CA LEU A 151 -2.82 -16.51 5.49
C LEU A 151 -3.47 -15.46 4.59
N ASN A 152 -4.59 -14.86 5.02
CA ASN A 152 -5.26 -13.81 4.24
C ASN A 152 -4.35 -12.60 4.03
N TYR A 153 -3.58 -12.22 5.05
CA TYR A 153 -2.68 -11.05 4.96
C TYR A 153 -1.39 -11.36 4.19
N LEU A 154 -0.86 -12.58 4.28
CA LEU A 154 0.22 -13.03 3.40
C LEU A 154 -0.22 -13.05 1.94
N PHE A 155 -1.45 -13.50 1.67
CA PHE A 155 -2.04 -13.45 0.33
C PHE A 155 -2.22 -12.01 -0.15
N ILE A 156 -2.82 -11.12 0.66
CA ILE A 156 -2.96 -9.69 0.32
C ILE A 156 -1.59 -9.07 0.03
N ALA A 157 -0.59 -9.32 0.87
CA ALA A 157 0.76 -8.80 0.67
C ALA A 157 1.37 -9.22 -0.67
N SER A 158 1.06 -10.42 -1.15
CA SER A 158 1.63 -10.96 -2.39
C SER A 158 1.00 -10.39 -3.68
N HIS A 159 -0.23 -9.85 -3.64
CA HIS A 159 -0.93 -9.48 -4.87
C HIS A 159 -1.60 -8.09 -4.87
N HIS A 160 -1.91 -7.50 -3.70
CA HIS A 160 -2.62 -6.22 -3.61
C HIS A 160 -1.92 -5.10 -4.39
N GLU A 161 -0.62 -4.94 -4.16
CA GLU A 161 0.17 -3.92 -4.86
C GLU A 161 0.26 -4.19 -6.37
N ALA A 162 0.28 -5.47 -6.80
CA ALA A 162 0.28 -5.82 -8.24
C ALA A 162 -0.99 -5.32 -8.94
N GLY A 163 -2.15 -5.41 -8.27
CA GLY A 163 -3.39 -4.84 -8.76
C GLY A 163 -3.31 -3.32 -8.94
N HIS A 164 -2.71 -2.62 -7.98
CA HIS A 164 -2.52 -1.17 -8.07
C HIS A 164 -1.43 -0.79 -9.08
N GLN A 165 -0.39 -1.59 -9.26
CA GLN A 165 0.58 -1.38 -10.33
C GLN A 165 -0.11 -1.41 -11.70
N ALA A 166 -0.98 -2.39 -11.94
CA ALA A 166 -1.74 -2.45 -13.20
C ALA A 166 -2.66 -1.22 -13.40
N GLN A 167 -3.27 -0.71 -12.32
CA GLN A 167 -4.03 0.55 -12.38
C GLN A 167 -3.13 1.75 -12.73
N MET A 168 -1.94 1.84 -12.14
CA MET A 168 -0.98 2.91 -12.44
C MET A 168 -0.49 2.84 -13.89
N ASP A 169 -0.19 1.64 -14.40
CA ASP A 169 0.18 1.42 -15.80
C ASP A 169 -0.94 1.88 -16.74
N TYR A 170 -2.19 1.54 -16.41
CA TYR A 170 -3.35 1.95 -17.19
C TYR A 170 -3.55 3.48 -17.18
N VAL A 171 -3.47 4.11 -16.01
CA VAL A 171 -3.58 5.57 -15.88
C VAL A 171 -2.48 6.27 -16.70
N LEU A 172 -1.25 5.76 -16.63
CA LEU A 172 -0.12 6.30 -17.38
C LEU A 172 -0.30 6.11 -18.89
N GLY A 173 -0.81 4.96 -19.32
CA GLY A 173 -1.15 4.69 -20.72
C GLY A 173 -2.18 5.68 -21.25
N LEU A 174 -3.24 5.97 -20.49
CA LEU A 174 -4.24 6.99 -20.84
C LEU A 174 -3.61 8.38 -20.98
N LYS A 175 -2.73 8.77 -20.06
CA LYS A 175 -2.05 10.08 -20.15
C LYS A 175 -1.17 10.19 -21.37
N ARG A 176 -0.48 9.14 -21.76
CA ARG A 176 0.47 9.11 -22.88
C ARG A 176 -0.19 8.82 -24.21
N GLY A 177 -1.47 8.47 -24.24
CA GLY A 177 -2.18 8.08 -25.46
C GLY A 177 -1.66 6.78 -26.08
N VAL A 178 -1.10 5.88 -25.25
CA VAL A 178 -0.64 4.55 -25.65
C VAL A 178 -1.50 3.47 -25.02
N MET A 179 -1.70 2.37 -25.73
CA MET A 179 -2.37 1.21 -25.14
C MET A 179 -1.42 0.56 -24.15
N GLY A 180 -1.90 0.37 -22.92
CA GLY A 180 -1.20 -0.43 -21.92
C GLY A 180 -1.11 -1.88 -22.38
N VAL A 181 0.02 -2.48 -22.23
CA VAL A 181 0.26 -3.91 -22.55
C VAL A 181 0.47 -4.65 -21.25
#